data_0b8ce9947a71dae2e133d872ccf098e6
#
_entry.id   0b8ce9947a71dae2e133d872ccf098e6
#
_cell.length_a   1.000
_cell.length_b   1.000
_cell.length_c   1.000
_cell.angle_alpha   90.00
_cell.angle_beta   90.00
_cell.angle_gamma   90.00
#
_symmetry.space_group_name_H-M   'P 1'
#
loop_
_entity.id
_entity.type
_entity.pdbx_description
1 polymer ?
#
loop_
_entity_poly.entity_id
_entity_poly.type
_entity_poly.pdbx_seq_one_letter_code
_entity_poly.pdbx_strand_id
1 'polypeptide(L)'
;MTSLFNTEYASTLSAPSVATNVILHAFDWPYSKVTENAKAIADNGYKAILVSPPLKSFHSKDGTQWWQRYQPQDYRVIDNQLGNTNDFRKMVETLNLHDIDIYADIVFNHMANESHERNDLNYPNSNIISQYKDKREYFDSIKLFGDLSQPLFTKDDFLSAFPIKDWKDPWQVQHGRISSGGSDPGLPTLKNNKNVVKKQKLYLKALKKIGVKGFRIDAAKHMTLNHIQELCDEDITEDMHIFGEIITDGGATKEEYELFLQPYLEKTTLGAYDFPLFHTVLDVFNEDASMASLINPYSLGSALENQRAITFAITHDIPNNDVFLNQVMSEENERLAYCYILGRDGGVPLVYTDLDTSGIKNSRSKPRWYDAWNDPILANMIHFHNTMHCQPMAIIEQTQDLLVFSRGEHGIVAINKGKKAVSYELPIEYSQQNHAEINEIINMEGVQLLPPSLGSETGAILQLPAQSCAMLVS
;
A
#
# COMPACT_ATOMS: atom_id res chain seq x y z
N MET A 1 3.76 -28.08 31.61
CA MET A 1 5.04 -27.70 31.02
C MET A 1 4.93 -26.25 30.63
N THR A 2 5.59 -25.41 31.40
CA THR A 2 5.46 -23.95 31.40
C THR A 2 6.18 -23.37 30.20
N SER A 3 5.47 -22.56 29.42
CA SER A 3 5.99 -21.79 28.29
C SER A 3 6.97 -20.73 28.76
N LEU A 4 8.21 -20.85 28.34
CA LEU A 4 9.22 -19.81 28.41
C LEU A 4 9.23 -19.07 27.07
N PHE A 5 8.34 -18.11 26.90
CA PHE A 5 8.55 -17.08 25.89
C PHE A 5 9.11 -15.84 26.59
N ASN A 6 10.33 -15.53 26.23
CA ASN A 6 11.12 -14.41 26.72
C ASN A 6 10.48 -13.08 26.30
N THR A 7 9.95 -12.34 27.29
CA THR A 7 9.37 -11.00 27.15
C THR A 7 10.42 -9.88 27.21
N GLU A 8 11.69 -10.14 26.98
CA GLU A 8 12.78 -9.14 27.19
C GLU A 8 13.35 -8.48 25.91
N TYR A 9 12.82 -8.75 24.71
CA TYR A 9 13.32 -8.10 23.48
C TYR A 9 12.45 -6.97 22.93
N ALA A 10 11.40 -6.57 23.64
CA ALA A 10 10.40 -5.61 23.16
C ALA A 10 10.63 -4.14 23.58
N SER A 11 11.78 -3.77 24.18
CA SER A 11 11.85 -2.49 24.89
C SER A 11 12.89 -1.47 24.41
N THR A 12 13.51 -1.58 23.23
CA THR A 12 14.51 -0.59 22.79
C THR A 12 14.41 -0.07 21.36
N LEU A 13 13.41 -0.45 20.59
CA LEU A 13 13.10 0.22 19.35
C LEU A 13 11.88 1.11 19.61
N SER A 14 12.08 2.43 19.69
CA SER A 14 10.97 3.38 19.61
C SER A 14 10.25 3.10 18.29
N ALA A 15 9.07 2.47 18.39
CA ALA A 15 8.20 2.34 17.24
C ALA A 15 8.00 3.75 16.65
N PRO A 16 8.14 3.94 15.32
CA PRO A 16 7.71 5.18 14.73
C PRO A 16 6.29 5.44 15.21
N SER A 17 6.02 6.67 15.64
CA SER A 17 4.68 7.05 16.09
C SER A 17 3.75 6.90 14.90
N VAL A 18 3.07 5.77 14.80
CA VAL A 18 2.10 5.53 13.72
C VAL A 18 0.85 6.34 14.07
N ALA A 19 0.94 7.65 13.89
CA ALA A 19 -0.20 8.55 13.96
C ALA A 19 -1.10 8.41 12.72
N THR A 20 -0.61 7.74 11.69
CA THR A 20 -1.28 7.60 10.39
C THR A 20 -2.00 6.28 10.32
N ASN A 21 -3.30 6.33 10.03
CA ASN A 21 -4.09 5.12 9.95
C ASN A 21 -4.30 4.67 8.53
N VAL A 22 -5.20 5.30 7.78
CA VAL A 22 -5.59 4.79 6.47
C VAL A 22 -4.90 5.57 5.36
N ILE A 23 -4.20 4.86 4.49
CA ILE A 23 -3.52 5.41 3.31
C ILE A 23 -4.45 5.31 2.11
N LEU A 24 -4.72 6.42 1.42
CA LEU A 24 -5.29 6.40 0.09
C LEU A 24 -4.17 6.20 -0.94
N HIS A 25 -4.18 5.11 -1.68
CA HIS A 25 -3.31 4.93 -2.82
C HIS A 25 -3.96 5.56 -4.06
N ALA A 26 -3.66 6.84 -4.31
CA ALA A 26 -4.16 7.60 -5.46
C ALA A 26 -3.32 7.28 -6.71
N PHE A 27 -3.48 6.04 -7.22
CA PHE A 27 -2.66 5.52 -8.29
C PHE A 27 -2.86 6.28 -9.60
N ASP A 28 -1.77 6.78 -10.14
CA ASP A 28 -1.71 7.52 -11.41
C ASP A 28 -2.60 8.79 -11.47
N TRP A 29 -2.91 9.37 -10.29
CA TRP A 29 -3.67 10.62 -10.22
C TRP A 29 -2.77 11.83 -10.50
N PRO A 30 -3.19 12.76 -11.38
CA PRO A 30 -2.56 14.07 -11.47
C PRO A 30 -2.55 14.79 -10.12
N TYR A 31 -1.47 15.51 -9.82
CA TYR A 31 -1.35 16.26 -8.55
C TYR A 31 -2.46 17.29 -8.38
N SER A 32 -2.95 17.87 -9.49
CA SER A 32 -4.11 18.76 -9.48
C SER A 32 -5.39 18.07 -8.99
N LYS A 33 -5.64 16.81 -9.43
CA LYS A 33 -6.79 16.02 -8.97
C LYS A 33 -6.74 15.74 -7.47
N VAL A 34 -5.56 15.40 -6.95
CA VAL A 34 -5.36 15.23 -5.50
C VAL A 34 -5.65 16.56 -4.77
N THR A 35 -5.09 17.67 -5.26
CA THR A 35 -5.29 19.01 -4.70
C THR A 35 -6.77 19.39 -4.65
N GLU A 36 -7.49 19.17 -5.73
CA GLU A 36 -8.93 19.48 -5.84
C GLU A 36 -9.81 18.67 -4.89
N ASN A 37 -9.39 17.45 -4.56
CA ASN A 37 -10.16 16.53 -3.71
C ASN A 37 -9.65 16.45 -2.26
N ALA A 38 -8.65 17.23 -1.87
CA ALA A 38 -7.99 17.12 -0.57
C ALA A 38 -8.98 17.16 0.62
N LYS A 39 -9.97 18.08 0.58
CA LYS A 39 -11.00 18.15 1.63
C LYS A 39 -11.86 16.89 1.67
N ALA A 40 -12.32 16.38 0.53
CA ALA A 40 -13.16 15.18 0.47
C ALA A 40 -12.38 13.93 0.92
N ILE A 41 -11.08 13.85 0.59
CA ILE A 41 -10.19 12.79 1.07
C ILE A 41 -10.10 12.82 2.61
N ALA A 42 -9.92 14.00 3.20
CA ALA A 42 -9.93 14.16 4.67
C ALA A 42 -11.28 13.82 5.29
N ASP A 43 -12.39 14.31 4.68
CA ASP A 43 -13.75 14.06 5.15
C ASP A 43 -14.10 12.55 5.14
N ASN A 44 -13.55 11.77 4.21
CA ASN A 44 -13.66 10.31 4.16
C ASN A 44 -12.78 9.57 5.19
N GLY A 45 -11.99 10.30 5.97
CA GLY A 45 -11.21 9.75 7.07
C GLY A 45 -9.80 9.27 6.71
N TYR A 46 -9.33 9.45 5.48
CA TYR A 46 -7.94 9.14 5.12
C TYR A 46 -6.96 10.06 5.87
N LYS A 47 -5.84 9.48 6.32
CA LYS A 47 -4.79 10.18 7.07
C LYS A 47 -3.50 10.34 6.29
N ALA A 48 -3.33 9.56 5.25
CA ALA A 48 -2.22 9.71 4.31
C ALA A 48 -2.66 9.44 2.88
N ILE A 49 -1.87 9.92 1.93
CA ILE A 49 -2.04 9.63 0.51
C ILE A 49 -0.71 9.16 -0.09
N LEU A 50 -0.74 8.01 -0.77
CA LEU A 50 0.38 7.52 -1.57
C LEU A 50 0.18 7.93 -3.02
N VAL A 51 1.14 8.65 -3.58
CA VAL A 51 1.13 9.08 -4.99
C VAL A 51 2.19 8.35 -5.80
N SER A 52 1.92 8.14 -7.09
CA SER A 52 2.86 7.57 -8.05
C SER A 52 4.15 8.38 -8.15
N PRO A 53 5.28 7.80 -8.62
CA PRO A 53 6.62 8.35 -8.46
C PRO A 53 6.78 9.81 -8.88
N PRO A 54 7.10 10.74 -7.98
CA PRO A 54 7.23 12.17 -8.27
C PRO A 54 8.63 12.51 -8.81
N LEU A 55 8.91 12.12 -10.03
CA LEU A 55 10.20 12.31 -10.70
C LEU A 55 9.98 12.64 -12.19
N LYS A 56 11.06 12.92 -12.91
CA LYS A 56 10.98 12.93 -14.36
C LYS A 56 11.00 11.50 -14.85
N SER A 57 9.89 11.09 -15.48
CA SER A 57 9.72 9.74 -16.01
C SER A 57 9.69 9.71 -17.54
N PHE A 58 9.83 8.51 -18.07
CA PHE A 58 9.65 8.24 -19.49
C PHE A 58 8.27 8.71 -19.97
N HIS A 59 8.22 9.22 -21.21
CA HIS A 59 7.00 9.65 -21.86
C HIS A 59 6.99 9.13 -23.29
N SER A 60 6.12 8.18 -23.56
CA SER A 60 5.88 7.67 -24.90
C SER A 60 5.09 8.67 -25.75
N LYS A 61 5.25 8.60 -27.07
CA LYS A 61 4.43 9.34 -28.03
C LYS A 61 3.03 8.73 -28.17
N ASP A 62 2.86 7.47 -27.75
CA ASP A 62 1.68 6.66 -27.99
C ASP A 62 0.71 6.64 -26.79
N GLY A 63 0.84 7.58 -25.87
CA GLY A 63 -0.07 7.71 -24.74
C GLY A 63 0.60 7.88 -23.39
N THR A 64 -0.22 7.82 -22.35
CA THR A 64 0.15 8.12 -20.95
C THR A 64 -0.04 6.92 -20.03
N GLN A 65 0.39 5.71 -20.48
CA GLN A 65 0.23 4.49 -19.69
C GLN A 65 0.91 4.62 -18.33
N TRP A 66 0.28 4.08 -17.29
CA TRP A 66 0.70 4.19 -15.88
C TRP A 66 2.14 3.72 -15.63
N TRP A 67 2.62 2.66 -16.29
CA TRP A 67 3.97 2.09 -16.12
C TRP A 67 5.09 3.08 -16.48
N GLN A 68 4.79 4.14 -17.25
CA GLN A 68 5.78 5.16 -17.62
C GLN A 68 6.28 5.92 -16.39
N ARG A 69 5.46 6.08 -15.32
CA ARG A 69 5.88 6.70 -14.06
C ARG A 69 6.92 5.88 -13.32
N TYR A 70 6.95 4.57 -13.55
CA TYR A 70 7.94 3.65 -12.97
C TYR A 70 9.19 3.48 -13.85
N GLN A 71 9.40 4.34 -14.83
CA GLN A 71 10.60 4.40 -15.67
C GLN A 71 11.30 5.76 -15.48
N PRO A 72 12.15 5.91 -14.43
CA PRO A 72 12.83 7.15 -14.13
C PRO A 72 13.80 7.58 -15.20
N GLN A 73 13.81 8.87 -15.54
CA GLN A 73 14.82 9.49 -16.39
C GLN A 73 15.73 10.44 -15.59
N ASP A 74 15.17 11.13 -14.58
CA ASP A 74 15.93 12.02 -13.72
C ASP A 74 15.22 12.22 -12.35
N TYR A 75 15.98 12.17 -11.26
CA TYR A 75 15.46 12.46 -9.91
C TYR A 75 15.53 13.93 -9.52
N ARG A 76 16.21 14.77 -10.31
CA ARG A 76 16.48 16.18 -9.95
C ARG A 76 15.32 17.13 -10.22
N VAL A 77 14.32 16.68 -10.95
CA VAL A 77 13.09 17.43 -11.24
C VAL A 77 11.89 16.50 -11.20
N ILE A 78 10.74 16.99 -10.77
CA ILE A 78 9.45 16.34 -11.00
C ILE A 78 8.90 16.95 -12.30
N ASP A 79 8.75 16.11 -13.32
CA ASP A 79 8.25 16.52 -14.64
C ASP A 79 7.75 15.25 -15.37
N ASN A 80 6.48 14.92 -15.19
CA ASN A 80 5.83 13.75 -15.73
C ASN A 80 4.38 14.06 -16.12
N GLN A 81 3.62 13.04 -16.52
CA GLN A 81 2.23 13.19 -16.96
C GLN A 81 1.26 13.58 -15.82
N LEU A 82 1.69 13.49 -14.55
CA LEU A 82 0.86 13.84 -13.40
C LEU A 82 1.05 15.31 -12.98
N GLY A 83 2.08 15.96 -13.47
CA GLY A 83 2.41 17.35 -13.18
C GLY A 83 3.91 17.58 -12.98
N ASN A 84 4.25 18.81 -12.56
CA ASN A 84 5.62 19.22 -12.30
C ASN A 84 5.89 19.46 -10.81
N THR A 85 7.11 19.85 -10.46
CA THR A 85 7.51 20.14 -9.07
C THR A 85 6.62 21.18 -8.38
N ASN A 86 6.12 22.19 -9.10
CA ASN A 86 5.27 23.22 -8.49
C ASN A 86 3.86 22.68 -8.21
N ASP A 87 3.32 21.85 -9.12
CA ASP A 87 2.04 21.18 -8.90
C ASP A 87 2.13 20.24 -7.69
N PHE A 88 3.25 19.50 -7.57
CA PHE A 88 3.51 18.62 -6.44
C PHE A 88 3.62 19.41 -5.11
N ARG A 89 4.36 20.52 -5.08
CA ARG A 89 4.44 21.40 -3.89
C ARG A 89 3.06 21.91 -3.48
N LYS A 90 2.28 22.40 -4.44
CA LYS A 90 0.91 22.87 -4.19
C LYS A 90 0.02 21.78 -3.60
N MET A 91 0.13 20.55 -4.13
CA MET A 91 -0.59 19.39 -3.61
C MET A 91 -0.21 19.13 -2.14
N VAL A 92 1.10 19.09 -1.83
CA VAL A 92 1.60 18.89 -0.46
C VAL A 92 1.11 19.98 0.48
N GLU A 93 1.22 21.25 0.08
CA GLU A 93 0.71 22.38 0.87
C GLU A 93 -0.79 22.27 1.14
N THR A 94 -1.57 21.87 0.13
CA THR A 94 -3.03 21.73 0.29
C THR A 94 -3.39 20.56 1.21
N LEU A 95 -2.74 19.41 1.07
CA LEU A 95 -2.99 18.24 1.92
C LEU A 95 -2.63 18.53 3.39
N ASN A 96 -1.54 19.24 3.64
CA ASN A 96 -1.15 19.66 4.99
C ASN A 96 -2.21 20.55 5.67
N LEU A 97 -2.99 21.36 4.92
CA LEU A 97 -4.10 22.13 5.47
C LEU A 97 -5.27 21.25 5.94
N HIS A 98 -5.28 19.99 5.56
CA HIS A 98 -6.30 18.99 5.93
C HIS A 98 -5.74 17.87 6.80
N ASP A 99 -4.55 18.02 7.38
CA ASP A 99 -3.88 17.03 8.24
C ASP A 99 -3.73 15.66 7.55
N ILE A 100 -3.41 15.66 6.24
CA ILE A 100 -3.13 14.47 5.45
C ILE A 100 -1.64 14.41 5.14
N ASP A 101 -0.98 13.33 5.54
CA ASP A 101 0.41 13.05 5.23
C ASP A 101 0.59 12.60 3.77
N ILE A 102 1.70 12.98 3.16
CA ILE A 102 2.04 12.61 1.79
C ILE A 102 3.08 11.52 1.79
N TYR A 103 2.76 10.41 1.12
CA TYR A 103 3.69 9.33 0.83
C TYR A 103 4.01 9.34 -0.66
N ALA A 104 5.28 9.18 -0.98
CA ALA A 104 5.74 9.14 -2.36
C ALA A 104 6.24 7.73 -2.69
N ASP A 105 5.80 7.22 -3.84
CA ASP A 105 6.40 6.05 -4.43
C ASP A 105 7.80 6.38 -4.97
N ILE A 106 8.81 5.56 -4.70
CA ILE A 106 10.19 5.80 -5.12
C ILE A 106 10.76 4.60 -5.87
N VAL A 107 11.31 4.86 -7.05
CA VAL A 107 11.88 3.83 -7.94
C VAL A 107 13.39 3.94 -7.92
N PHE A 108 14.06 3.01 -7.24
CA PHE A 108 15.51 3.06 -7.01
C PHE A 108 16.28 1.85 -7.54
N ASN A 109 15.58 0.78 -7.91
CA ASN A 109 16.22 -0.39 -8.50
C ASN A 109 16.79 -0.09 -9.90
N HIS A 110 16.11 0.75 -10.71
CA HIS A 110 16.40 0.88 -12.14
C HIS A 110 16.08 2.28 -12.68
N MET A 111 16.52 2.50 -13.91
CA MET A 111 16.14 3.64 -14.74
C MET A 111 15.30 3.20 -15.95
N ALA A 112 14.77 4.16 -16.71
CA ALA A 112 13.92 3.89 -17.87
C ALA A 112 14.62 3.01 -18.93
N ASN A 113 13.87 2.09 -19.53
CA ASN A 113 14.35 1.34 -20.69
C ASN A 113 14.16 2.16 -21.96
N GLU A 114 15.21 2.82 -22.40
CA GLU A 114 15.24 3.64 -23.63
C GLU A 114 16.05 2.95 -24.75
N SER A 115 16.23 1.64 -24.67
CA SER A 115 17.06 0.86 -25.61
C SER A 115 16.56 0.87 -27.05
N HIS A 116 15.29 1.17 -27.29
CA HIS A 116 14.73 1.35 -28.64
C HIS A 116 15.14 2.69 -29.27
N GLU A 117 15.54 3.68 -28.46
CA GLU A 117 15.89 5.02 -28.91
C GLU A 117 17.40 5.26 -28.88
N ARG A 118 18.14 4.60 -27.98
CA ARG A 118 19.56 4.83 -27.75
C ARG A 118 20.28 3.64 -27.09
N ASN A 119 21.60 3.60 -27.26
CA ASN A 119 22.45 2.51 -26.75
C ASN A 119 23.31 2.92 -25.52
N ASP A 120 23.37 4.21 -25.19
CA ASP A 120 24.13 4.67 -24.03
C ASP A 120 23.29 4.54 -22.74
N LEU A 121 23.95 4.61 -21.59
CA LEU A 121 23.34 4.57 -20.26
C LEU A 121 23.56 5.91 -19.51
N ASN A 122 23.43 7.05 -20.21
CA ASN A 122 23.44 8.35 -19.57
C ASN A 122 22.01 8.75 -19.18
N TYR A 123 21.76 9.01 -17.91
CA TYR A 123 20.46 9.44 -17.39
C TYR A 123 20.58 10.78 -16.64
N PRO A 124 19.83 11.80 -17.04
CA PRO A 124 19.05 11.87 -18.28
C PRO A 124 19.94 11.85 -19.52
N ASN A 125 19.33 11.49 -20.64
CA ASN A 125 20.02 11.49 -21.94
C ASN A 125 20.35 12.92 -22.45
N SER A 126 21.16 13.01 -23.50
CA SER A 126 21.61 14.28 -24.08
C SER A 126 20.47 15.18 -24.57
N ASN A 127 19.36 14.59 -25.05
CA ASN A 127 18.21 15.36 -25.51
C ASN A 127 17.52 16.07 -24.35
N ILE A 128 17.36 15.38 -23.19
CA ILE A 128 16.79 15.97 -21.99
C ILE A 128 17.70 17.05 -21.43
N ILE A 129 19.02 16.82 -21.41
CA ILE A 129 20.02 17.85 -21.00
C ILE A 129 19.93 19.09 -21.88
N SER A 130 19.77 18.90 -23.22
CA SER A 130 19.57 20.02 -24.13
C SER A 130 18.29 20.80 -23.81
N GLN A 131 17.17 20.10 -23.53
CA GLN A 131 15.93 20.74 -23.10
C GLN A 131 16.10 21.55 -21.80
N TYR A 132 16.87 21.05 -20.84
CA TYR A 132 17.19 21.78 -19.61
C TYR A 132 17.96 23.07 -19.89
N LYS A 133 18.89 23.02 -20.83
CA LYS A 133 19.66 24.19 -21.26
C LYS A 133 18.77 25.21 -21.99
N ASP A 134 17.93 24.74 -22.92
CA ASP A 134 17.09 25.60 -23.75
C ASP A 134 15.97 26.28 -22.95
N LYS A 135 15.47 25.62 -21.90
CA LYS A 135 14.42 26.11 -20.98
C LYS A 135 14.96 26.33 -19.57
N ARG A 136 16.14 26.89 -19.45
CA ARG A 136 16.90 26.95 -18.21
C ARG A 136 16.10 27.58 -17.05
N GLU A 137 15.46 28.74 -17.29
CA GLU A 137 14.68 29.43 -16.25
C GLU A 137 13.56 28.55 -15.68
N TYR A 138 12.86 27.82 -16.54
CA TYR A 138 11.82 26.89 -16.14
C TYR A 138 12.39 25.75 -15.30
N PHE A 139 13.42 25.04 -15.79
CA PHE A 139 13.97 23.89 -15.06
C PHE A 139 14.70 24.30 -13.78
N ASP A 140 15.32 25.47 -13.72
CA ASP A 140 15.87 26.00 -12.47
C ASP A 140 14.78 26.30 -11.43
N SER A 141 13.58 26.69 -11.84
CA SER A 141 12.44 26.95 -10.94
C SER A 141 11.81 25.68 -10.35
N ILE A 142 11.87 24.56 -11.07
CA ILE A 142 11.31 23.25 -10.64
C ILE A 142 12.36 22.27 -10.15
N LYS A 143 13.61 22.64 -10.13
CA LYS A 143 14.73 21.80 -9.69
C LYS A 143 14.62 21.47 -8.20
N LEU A 144 14.83 20.21 -7.88
CA LEU A 144 14.91 19.70 -6.52
C LEU A 144 16.32 19.83 -5.94
N PHE A 145 17.35 19.43 -6.71
CA PHE A 145 18.74 19.47 -6.30
C PHE A 145 19.69 19.39 -7.50
N GLY A 146 20.99 19.62 -7.27
CA GLY A 146 22.08 19.31 -8.19
C GLY A 146 22.17 20.18 -9.42
N ASP A 147 23.08 19.81 -10.33
CA ASP A 147 23.34 20.46 -11.60
C ASP A 147 22.66 19.68 -12.74
N LEU A 148 21.81 20.35 -13.52
CA LEU A 148 21.07 19.75 -14.64
C LEU A 148 21.89 19.71 -15.95
N SER A 149 23.08 20.28 -16.01
CA SER A 149 23.90 20.34 -17.22
C SER A 149 24.65 19.03 -17.54
N GLN A 150 24.63 18.05 -16.62
CA GLN A 150 25.34 16.77 -16.75
C GLN A 150 24.39 15.62 -16.46
N PRO A 151 24.67 14.39 -16.93
CA PRO A 151 23.96 13.19 -16.51
C PRO A 151 24.04 13.00 -14.98
N LEU A 152 22.95 12.53 -14.38
CA LEU A 152 22.91 12.11 -12.98
C LEU A 152 23.63 10.76 -12.83
N PHE A 153 23.35 9.82 -13.74
CA PHE A 153 23.97 8.50 -13.81
C PHE A 153 24.59 8.25 -15.18
N THR A 154 25.66 7.49 -15.19
CA THR A 154 26.40 7.08 -16.40
C THR A 154 26.56 5.57 -16.41
N LYS A 155 27.11 5.00 -17.48
CA LYS A 155 27.34 3.55 -17.63
C LYS A 155 28.01 2.90 -16.40
N ASP A 156 28.85 3.63 -15.69
CA ASP A 156 29.57 3.10 -14.51
C ASP A 156 28.66 2.84 -13.31
N ASP A 157 27.46 3.44 -13.31
CA ASP A 157 26.47 3.32 -12.26
C ASP A 157 25.48 2.15 -12.44
N PHE A 158 25.61 1.41 -13.56
CA PHE A 158 24.70 0.31 -13.89
C PHE A 158 25.38 -1.05 -13.81
N LEU A 159 24.61 -2.06 -13.41
CA LEU A 159 25.00 -3.46 -13.47
C LEU A 159 25.04 -3.93 -14.92
N SER A 160 25.81 -5.00 -15.18
CA SER A 160 25.82 -5.66 -16.49
C SER A 160 24.44 -6.24 -16.78
N ALA A 161 23.98 -6.07 -18.02
CA ALA A 161 22.67 -6.55 -18.43
C ALA A 161 22.64 -8.08 -18.53
N PHE A 162 21.70 -8.71 -17.82
CA PHE A 162 21.29 -10.09 -18.03
C PHE A 162 19.83 -10.29 -17.60
N PRO A 163 19.09 -11.20 -18.23
CA PRO A 163 17.71 -11.50 -17.86
C PRO A 163 17.66 -12.33 -16.57
N ILE A 164 16.63 -12.09 -15.76
CA ILE A 164 16.28 -12.97 -14.62
C ILE A 164 15.68 -14.24 -15.22
N LYS A 165 16.31 -15.39 -14.98
CA LYS A 165 15.84 -16.71 -15.44
C LYS A 165 15.24 -17.54 -14.32
N ASP A 166 15.72 -17.32 -13.11
CA ASP A 166 15.22 -17.96 -11.91
C ASP A 166 14.80 -16.90 -10.90
N TRP A 167 13.51 -16.75 -10.71
CA TRP A 167 12.90 -15.78 -9.81
C TRP A 167 13.00 -16.17 -8.32
N LYS A 168 13.51 -17.38 -8.05
CA LYS A 168 13.82 -17.88 -6.71
C LYS A 168 15.32 -17.80 -6.38
N ASP A 169 16.15 -17.35 -7.30
CA ASP A 169 17.56 -17.04 -7.05
C ASP A 169 17.72 -15.57 -6.63
N PRO A 170 17.95 -15.26 -5.34
CA PRO A 170 18.06 -13.88 -4.88
C PRO A 170 19.15 -13.09 -5.59
N TRP A 171 20.24 -13.74 -5.99
CA TRP A 171 21.30 -13.05 -6.71
C TRP A 171 20.83 -12.59 -8.10
N GLN A 172 20.14 -13.45 -8.86
CA GLN A 172 19.59 -13.07 -10.15
C GLN A 172 18.54 -11.98 -10.03
N VAL A 173 17.63 -12.12 -9.08
CA VAL A 173 16.53 -11.15 -8.83
C VAL A 173 17.09 -9.77 -8.49
N GLN A 174 18.16 -9.70 -7.67
CA GLN A 174 18.73 -8.44 -7.20
C GLN A 174 19.80 -7.84 -8.12
N HIS A 175 20.24 -8.55 -9.16
CA HIS A 175 21.28 -8.06 -10.08
C HIS A 175 20.87 -8.10 -11.55
N GLY A 176 19.86 -8.88 -11.89
CA GLY A 176 19.31 -8.96 -13.23
C GLY A 176 18.42 -7.79 -13.58
N ARG A 177 17.98 -7.74 -14.83
CA ARG A 177 17.06 -6.71 -15.31
C ARG A 177 15.63 -7.23 -15.32
N ILE A 178 14.72 -6.45 -14.78
CA ILE A 178 13.28 -6.66 -14.95
C ILE A 178 12.96 -6.42 -16.43
N SER A 179 12.30 -7.37 -17.07
CA SER A 179 12.04 -7.37 -18.51
C SER A 179 10.69 -8.00 -18.79
N SER A 180 10.03 -7.54 -19.85
CA SER A 180 8.82 -8.15 -20.39
C SER A 180 9.09 -9.45 -21.16
N GLY A 181 10.38 -9.85 -21.29
CA GLY A 181 10.80 -11.06 -21.99
C GLY A 181 11.10 -10.85 -23.48
N GLY A 182 11.40 -11.94 -24.19
CA GLY A 182 11.72 -11.91 -25.61
C GLY A 182 13.02 -11.12 -25.93
N SER A 183 12.93 -10.13 -26.79
CA SER A 183 14.06 -9.25 -27.19
C SER A 183 14.19 -7.99 -26.32
N ASP A 184 13.34 -7.84 -25.30
CA ASP A 184 13.42 -6.70 -24.39
C ASP A 184 14.68 -6.81 -23.50
N PRO A 185 15.62 -5.84 -23.56
CA PRO A 185 16.83 -5.87 -22.76
C PRO A 185 16.58 -5.58 -21.26
N GLY A 186 15.36 -5.21 -20.91
CA GLY A 186 14.92 -4.91 -19.56
C GLY A 186 15.37 -3.54 -19.03
N LEU A 187 14.85 -3.22 -17.86
CA LEU A 187 15.11 -1.97 -17.15
C LEU A 187 16.58 -1.93 -16.66
N PRO A 188 17.37 -0.90 -16.98
CA PRO A 188 18.76 -0.80 -16.53
C PRO A 188 18.87 -0.76 -15.01
N THR A 189 19.42 -1.81 -14.40
CA THR A 189 19.56 -1.95 -12.95
C THR A 189 20.73 -1.13 -12.43
N LEU A 190 20.48 -0.29 -11.41
CA LEU A 190 21.48 0.54 -10.75
C LEU A 190 22.39 -0.28 -9.84
N LYS A 191 23.67 0.07 -9.78
CA LYS A 191 24.62 -0.49 -8.80
C LYS A 191 24.40 0.10 -7.43
N ASN A 192 24.64 -0.71 -6.40
CA ASN A 192 24.89 -0.19 -5.06
C ASN A 192 26.31 0.39 -4.98
N ASN A 193 26.50 1.61 -5.46
CA ASN A 193 27.77 2.33 -5.32
C ASN A 193 27.56 3.70 -4.65
N LYS A 194 28.64 4.30 -4.15
CA LYS A 194 28.59 5.58 -3.43
C LYS A 194 27.93 6.71 -4.23
N ASN A 195 28.09 6.74 -5.56
CA ASN A 195 27.50 7.78 -6.40
C ASN A 195 25.98 7.61 -6.47
N VAL A 196 25.50 6.40 -6.74
CA VAL A 196 24.08 6.07 -6.81
C VAL A 196 23.39 6.36 -5.47
N VAL A 197 23.88 5.77 -4.39
CA VAL A 197 23.32 5.97 -3.03
C VAL A 197 23.27 7.46 -2.65
N LYS A 198 24.36 8.20 -2.91
CA LYS A 198 24.39 9.66 -2.65
C LYS A 198 23.30 10.42 -3.41
N LYS A 199 23.10 10.10 -4.69
CA LYS A 199 22.10 10.79 -5.52
C LYS A 199 20.66 10.45 -5.12
N GLN A 200 20.41 9.19 -4.79
CA GLN A 200 19.13 8.73 -4.28
C GLN A 200 18.80 9.39 -2.93
N LYS A 201 19.77 9.46 -1.99
CA LYS A 201 19.58 10.20 -0.74
C LYS A 201 19.30 11.70 -0.93
N LEU A 202 19.97 12.35 -1.88
CA LEU A 202 19.67 13.76 -2.20
C LEU A 202 18.22 13.94 -2.67
N TYR A 203 17.71 13.00 -3.44
CA TYR A 203 16.31 13.00 -3.87
C TYR A 203 15.36 12.81 -2.68
N LEU A 204 15.58 11.81 -1.82
CA LEU A 204 14.77 11.60 -0.61
C LEU A 204 14.75 12.84 0.29
N LYS A 205 15.94 13.45 0.54
CA LYS A 205 16.05 14.68 1.33
C LYS A 205 15.30 15.85 0.69
N ALA A 206 15.29 15.94 -0.63
CA ALA A 206 14.53 16.97 -1.33
C ALA A 206 13.02 16.78 -1.18
N LEU A 207 12.53 15.54 -1.25
CA LEU A 207 11.12 15.22 -1.01
C LEU A 207 10.71 15.46 0.46
N LYS A 208 11.54 15.04 1.43
CA LYS A 208 11.32 15.36 2.86
C LYS A 208 11.21 16.87 3.07
N LYS A 209 12.08 17.66 2.44
CA LYS A 209 12.07 19.13 2.54
C LYS A 209 10.79 19.77 1.97
N ILE A 210 10.17 19.15 0.96
CA ILE A 210 8.87 19.59 0.43
C ILE A 210 7.74 19.28 1.41
N GLY A 211 7.88 18.25 2.26
CA GLY A 211 6.89 17.84 3.24
C GLY A 211 6.39 16.40 3.09
N VAL A 212 7.05 15.58 2.27
CA VAL A 212 6.75 14.13 2.20
C VAL A 212 7.10 13.48 3.54
N LYS A 213 6.20 12.63 4.06
CA LYS A 213 6.26 11.97 5.37
C LYS A 213 6.40 10.45 5.27
N GLY A 214 6.29 9.88 4.09
CA GLY A 214 6.48 8.45 3.89
C GLY A 214 6.99 8.10 2.50
N PHE A 215 7.60 6.92 2.39
CA PHE A 215 8.07 6.37 1.12
C PHE A 215 7.64 4.91 0.96
N ARG A 216 7.11 4.59 -0.21
CA ARG A 216 7.00 3.21 -0.67
C ARG A 216 8.18 2.94 -1.60
N ILE A 217 9.00 1.94 -1.27
CA ILE A 217 10.13 1.53 -2.12
C ILE A 217 9.62 0.55 -3.16
N ASP A 218 9.54 1.02 -4.41
CA ASP A 218 9.22 0.20 -5.57
C ASP A 218 10.24 -0.89 -5.78
N ALA A 219 9.78 -2.09 -6.16
CA ALA A 219 10.64 -3.23 -6.49
C ALA A 219 11.73 -3.49 -5.42
N ALA A 220 11.43 -3.31 -4.12
CA ALA A 220 12.39 -3.54 -3.03
C ALA A 220 12.92 -4.99 -3.03
N LYS A 221 12.13 -5.97 -3.51
CA LYS A 221 12.57 -7.35 -3.76
C LYS A 221 13.79 -7.44 -4.66
N HIS A 222 13.95 -6.49 -5.59
CA HIS A 222 15.03 -6.43 -6.59
C HIS A 222 16.24 -5.62 -6.14
N MET A 223 16.20 -5.05 -4.95
CA MET A 223 17.31 -4.30 -4.36
C MET A 223 18.07 -5.18 -3.35
N THR A 224 19.40 -5.08 -3.31
CA THR A 224 20.15 -5.74 -2.24
C THR A 224 19.84 -5.11 -0.88
N LEU A 225 19.83 -5.91 0.17
CA LEU A 225 19.60 -5.40 1.53
C LEU A 225 20.62 -4.32 1.93
N ASN A 226 21.88 -4.48 1.53
CA ASN A 226 22.91 -3.48 1.78
C ASN A 226 22.56 -2.13 1.12
N HIS A 227 21.99 -2.15 -0.10
CA HIS A 227 21.55 -0.92 -0.77
C HIS A 227 20.42 -0.23 0.00
N ILE A 228 19.42 -1.00 0.43
CA ILE A 228 18.30 -0.48 1.21
C ILE A 228 18.78 0.09 2.55
N GLN A 229 19.67 -0.60 3.27
CA GLN A 229 20.23 -0.13 4.54
C GLN A 229 21.08 1.14 4.39
N GLU A 230 21.88 1.23 3.32
CA GLU A 230 22.66 2.44 3.04
C GLU A 230 21.79 3.64 2.66
N LEU A 231 20.64 3.40 1.98
CA LEU A 231 19.67 4.45 1.63
C LEU A 231 18.88 4.94 2.83
N CYS A 232 18.38 4.01 3.63
CA CYS A 232 17.46 4.26 4.72
C CYS A 232 18.21 4.33 6.06
N ASP A 233 19.28 5.15 6.11
CA ASP A 233 19.95 5.47 7.35
C ASP A 233 19.11 6.41 8.24
N GLU A 234 19.60 6.70 9.43
CA GLU A 234 18.93 7.52 10.44
C GLU A 234 18.48 8.89 9.88
N ASP A 235 19.34 9.57 9.09
CA ASP A 235 19.03 10.85 8.44
C ASP A 235 17.77 10.79 7.55
N ILE A 236 17.51 9.65 6.93
CA ILE A 236 16.36 9.44 6.05
C ILE A 236 15.16 8.93 6.83
N THR A 237 15.37 7.99 7.77
CA THR A 237 14.27 7.32 8.49
C THR A 237 13.67 8.15 9.62
N GLU A 238 14.40 9.13 10.16
CA GLU A 238 13.89 10.02 11.21
C GLU A 238 12.60 10.72 10.78
N ASP A 239 11.53 10.54 11.56
CA ASP A 239 10.17 11.06 11.32
C ASP A 239 9.54 10.62 9.97
N MET A 240 9.97 9.46 9.44
CA MET A 240 9.45 8.93 8.19
C MET A 240 8.85 7.54 8.36
N HIS A 241 7.70 7.31 7.72
CA HIS A 241 7.16 5.96 7.55
C HIS A 241 7.61 5.40 6.19
N ILE A 242 8.47 4.39 6.21
CA ILE A 242 9.05 3.80 5.00
C ILE A 242 8.71 2.32 4.94
N PHE A 243 8.24 1.86 3.79
CA PHE A 243 7.94 0.46 3.55
C PHE A 243 8.32 0.01 2.14
N GLY A 244 8.66 -1.26 2.01
CA GLY A 244 9.08 -1.85 0.75
C GLY A 244 8.01 -2.70 0.09
N GLU A 245 8.07 -2.76 -1.23
CA GLU A 245 7.32 -3.74 -2.00
C GLU A 245 8.16 -5.00 -2.20
N ILE A 246 7.77 -6.06 -1.51
CA ILE A 246 8.37 -7.38 -1.65
C ILE A 246 7.25 -8.38 -1.91
N ILE A 247 6.93 -8.58 -3.18
CA ILE A 247 5.88 -9.50 -3.61
C ILE A 247 6.33 -10.92 -3.32
N THR A 248 5.50 -11.66 -2.57
CA THR A 248 5.69 -13.08 -2.27
C THR A 248 4.42 -13.85 -2.58
N ASP A 249 4.53 -15.17 -2.66
CA ASP A 249 3.42 -16.10 -2.89
C ASP A 249 2.70 -16.54 -1.61
N GLY A 250 2.89 -15.81 -0.51
CA GLY A 250 2.21 -16.04 0.77
C GLY A 250 3.10 -15.83 1.98
N GLY A 251 2.78 -16.49 3.09
CA GLY A 251 3.40 -16.31 4.40
C GLY A 251 4.67 -17.14 4.64
N ALA A 252 5.03 -17.28 5.93
CA ALA A 252 6.30 -17.82 6.42
C ALA A 252 6.60 -19.28 6.01
N THR A 253 5.62 -20.02 5.50
CA THR A 253 5.81 -21.39 4.98
C THR A 253 6.14 -21.42 3.48
N LYS A 254 6.24 -20.28 2.84
CA LYS A 254 6.50 -20.13 1.40
C LYS A 254 7.95 -19.74 1.15
N GLU A 255 8.51 -20.29 0.07
CA GLU A 255 9.91 -20.10 -0.29
C GLU A 255 10.28 -18.63 -0.57
N GLU A 256 9.41 -17.90 -1.27
CA GLU A 256 9.69 -16.48 -1.56
C GLU A 256 9.68 -15.60 -0.30
N TYR A 257 8.89 -15.94 0.71
CA TYR A 257 8.93 -15.29 2.01
C TYR A 257 10.31 -15.47 2.66
N GLU A 258 10.80 -16.71 2.73
CA GLU A 258 12.11 -17.03 3.34
C GLU A 258 13.27 -16.38 2.57
N LEU A 259 13.19 -16.35 1.23
CA LEU A 259 14.26 -15.82 0.38
C LEU A 259 14.36 -14.29 0.39
N PHE A 260 13.24 -13.57 0.45
CA PHE A 260 13.22 -12.12 0.21
C PHE A 260 12.63 -11.31 1.37
N LEU A 261 11.46 -11.68 1.87
CA LEU A 261 10.74 -10.85 2.85
C LEU A 261 11.29 -11.04 4.25
N GLN A 262 11.56 -12.26 4.69
CA GLN A 262 12.12 -12.52 6.01
C GLN A 262 13.48 -11.83 6.20
N PRO A 263 14.48 -11.96 5.30
CA PRO A 263 15.75 -11.25 5.45
C PRO A 263 15.60 -9.72 5.50
N TYR A 264 14.65 -9.16 4.73
CA TYR A 264 14.35 -7.73 4.76
C TYR A 264 13.80 -7.31 6.13
N LEU A 265 12.84 -8.04 6.68
CA LEU A 265 12.26 -7.77 7.99
C LEU A 265 13.28 -7.91 9.13
N GLU A 266 14.17 -8.91 9.06
CA GLU A 266 15.20 -9.15 10.07
C GLU A 266 16.34 -8.12 10.04
N LYS A 267 16.65 -7.58 8.87
CA LYS A 267 17.82 -6.71 8.65
C LYS A 267 17.49 -5.23 8.56
N THR A 268 16.20 -4.87 8.55
CA THR A 268 15.75 -3.48 8.53
C THR A 268 14.68 -3.24 9.60
N THR A 269 14.40 -1.98 9.90
CA THR A 269 13.26 -1.56 10.74
C THR A 269 12.06 -1.09 9.88
N LEU A 270 12.16 -1.23 8.56
CA LEU A 270 11.19 -0.71 7.61
C LEU A 270 9.94 -1.60 7.55
N GLY A 271 8.80 -1.01 7.24
CA GLY A 271 7.56 -1.73 6.91
C GLY A 271 7.63 -2.42 5.55
N ALA A 272 6.62 -3.21 5.25
CA ALA A 272 6.41 -3.83 3.95
C ALA A 272 4.92 -3.97 3.63
N TYR A 273 4.58 -4.07 2.34
CA TYR A 273 3.27 -4.58 1.95
C TYR A 273 3.04 -5.97 2.51
N ASP A 274 1.91 -6.19 3.18
CA ASP A 274 1.56 -7.47 3.81
C ASP A 274 0.97 -8.45 2.78
N PHE A 275 1.82 -8.89 1.83
CA PHE A 275 1.45 -9.94 0.89
C PHE A 275 1.07 -11.26 1.58
N PRO A 276 1.70 -11.68 2.70
CA PRO A 276 1.22 -12.80 3.48
C PRO A 276 -0.24 -12.69 3.89
N LEU A 277 -0.66 -11.54 4.43
CA LEU A 277 -2.06 -11.32 4.80
C LEU A 277 -2.97 -11.22 3.57
N PHE A 278 -2.51 -10.55 2.52
CA PHE A 278 -3.28 -10.46 1.28
C PHE A 278 -3.62 -11.86 0.74
N HIS A 279 -2.67 -12.78 0.66
CA HIS A 279 -2.92 -14.15 0.23
C HIS A 279 -3.85 -14.91 1.18
N THR A 280 -3.69 -14.72 2.50
CA THR A 280 -4.59 -15.30 3.50
C THR A 280 -6.04 -14.80 3.32
N VAL A 281 -6.22 -13.52 3.10
CA VAL A 281 -7.52 -12.89 2.83
C VAL A 281 -8.10 -13.39 1.50
N LEU A 282 -7.27 -13.49 0.47
CA LEU A 282 -7.65 -14.02 -0.84
C LEU A 282 -8.13 -15.48 -0.72
N ASP A 283 -7.38 -16.34 -0.04
CA ASP A 283 -7.74 -17.73 0.19
C ASP A 283 -9.07 -17.85 0.94
N VAL A 284 -9.30 -17.02 1.95
CA VAL A 284 -10.53 -17.05 2.74
C VAL A 284 -11.75 -16.59 1.93
N PHE A 285 -11.66 -15.51 1.20
CA PHE A 285 -12.82 -14.93 0.54
C PHE A 285 -13.02 -15.42 -0.89
N ASN A 286 -11.95 -15.84 -1.58
CA ASN A 286 -12.00 -16.26 -2.97
C ASN A 286 -11.91 -17.78 -3.15
N GLU A 287 -11.09 -18.47 -2.33
CA GLU A 287 -10.82 -19.91 -2.44
C GLU A 287 -11.54 -20.75 -1.36
N ASP A 288 -12.46 -20.12 -0.60
CA ASP A 288 -13.30 -20.76 0.41
C ASP A 288 -12.53 -21.38 1.62
N ALA A 289 -11.33 -20.88 1.93
CA ALA A 289 -10.63 -21.25 3.16
C ALA A 289 -11.41 -20.80 4.40
N SER A 290 -11.18 -21.44 5.56
CA SER A 290 -11.92 -21.13 6.79
C SER A 290 -11.61 -19.73 7.33
N MET A 291 -12.64 -19.07 7.89
CA MET A 291 -12.48 -17.81 8.66
C MET A 291 -11.51 -17.96 9.85
N ALA A 292 -11.23 -19.20 10.29
CA ALA A 292 -10.23 -19.48 11.32
C ALA A 292 -8.82 -18.98 10.96
N SER A 293 -8.49 -18.86 9.68
CA SER A 293 -7.21 -18.31 9.22
C SER A 293 -7.03 -16.81 9.54
N LEU A 294 -8.13 -16.11 9.83
CA LEU A 294 -8.14 -14.68 10.11
C LEU A 294 -8.13 -14.32 11.60
N ILE A 295 -8.25 -15.28 12.52
CA ILE A 295 -8.33 -14.98 13.95
C ILE A 295 -7.02 -14.48 14.55
N ASN A 296 -5.91 -15.00 14.08
CA ASN A 296 -4.57 -14.57 14.47
C ASN A 296 -3.55 -14.91 13.36
N PRO A 297 -3.63 -14.26 12.20
CA PRO A 297 -2.80 -14.64 11.05
C PRO A 297 -1.30 -14.43 11.30
N TYR A 298 -0.92 -13.46 12.14
CA TYR A 298 0.49 -13.24 12.47
C TYR A 298 1.11 -14.46 13.18
N SER A 299 0.46 -15.01 14.20
CA SER A 299 0.98 -16.19 14.91
C SER A 299 1.05 -17.45 14.05
N LEU A 300 0.30 -17.48 12.95
CA LEU A 300 0.32 -18.56 11.95
C LEU A 300 1.37 -18.31 10.85
N GLY A 301 2.11 -17.20 10.90
CA GLY A 301 3.04 -16.82 9.84
C GLY A 301 2.33 -16.37 8.54
N SER A 302 1.04 -16.05 8.62
CA SER A 302 0.17 -15.69 7.49
C SER A 302 -0.13 -14.18 7.44
N ALA A 303 0.60 -13.37 8.19
CA ALA A 303 0.60 -11.91 8.16
C ALA A 303 1.91 -11.38 8.73
N LEU A 304 2.24 -10.13 8.45
CA LEU A 304 3.35 -9.42 9.07
C LEU A 304 2.97 -8.96 10.49
N GLU A 305 4.00 -8.62 11.28
CA GLU A 305 3.84 -7.92 12.55
C GLU A 305 3.09 -6.60 12.32
N ASN A 306 2.11 -6.30 13.19
CA ASN A 306 1.20 -5.17 13.06
C ASN A 306 1.90 -3.82 12.81
N GLN A 307 3.05 -3.60 13.45
CA GLN A 307 3.83 -2.36 13.34
C GLN A 307 4.60 -2.24 12.01
N ARG A 308 4.74 -3.33 11.25
CA ARG A 308 5.49 -3.41 10.01
C ARG A 308 4.60 -3.58 8.77
N ALA A 309 3.34 -3.89 8.98
CA ALA A 309 2.39 -4.27 7.94
C ALA A 309 1.73 -3.07 7.27
N ILE A 310 1.78 -3.00 5.94
CA ILE A 310 0.84 -2.21 5.14
C ILE A 310 -0.17 -3.19 4.55
N THR A 311 -1.38 -3.15 5.07
CA THR A 311 -2.45 -4.12 4.74
C THR A 311 -3.33 -3.61 3.61
N PHE A 312 -3.75 -4.49 2.72
CA PHE A 312 -4.53 -4.11 1.54
C PHE A 312 -5.42 -5.26 1.06
N ALA A 313 -6.52 -4.93 0.39
CA ALA A 313 -7.32 -5.89 -0.37
C ALA A 313 -6.87 -5.99 -1.82
N ILE A 314 -6.27 -4.93 -2.35
CA ILE A 314 -5.73 -4.84 -3.71
C ILE A 314 -4.67 -3.74 -3.79
N THR A 315 -3.63 -3.95 -4.61
CA THR A 315 -2.65 -2.93 -5.03
C THR A 315 -2.74 -2.70 -6.53
N HIS A 316 -2.04 -1.69 -7.05
CA HIS A 316 -2.08 -1.37 -8.47
C HIS A 316 -1.53 -2.49 -9.38
N ASP A 317 -0.60 -3.32 -8.91
CA ASP A 317 -0.02 -4.40 -9.70
C ASP A 317 -1.02 -5.51 -10.02
N ILE A 318 -1.93 -5.78 -9.09
CA ILE A 318 -2.88 -6.89 -9.22
C ILE A 318 -3.80 -6.71 -10.45
N PRO A 319 -4.49 -5.58 -10.66
CA PRO A 319 -5.37 -5.39 -11.81
C PRO A 319 -4.66 -4.95 -13.08
N ASN A 320 -3.41 -4.48 -13.00
CA ASN A 320 -2.69 -3.90 -14.14
C ASN A 320 -1.58 -4.82 -14.70
N ASN A 321 -1.41 -6.01 -14.11
CA ASN A 321 -0.38 -6.95 -14.54
C ASN A 321 -1.02 -8.32 -14.80
N ASP A 322 -0.92 -8.80 -16.03
CA ASP A 322 -1.54 -10.06 -16.49
C ASP A 322 -1.20 -11.27 -15.60
N VAL A 323 -0.03 -11.27 -14.97
CA VAL A 323 0.44 -12.35 -14.09
C VAL A 323 -0.41 -12.46 -12.82
N PHE A 324 -1.05 -11.37 -12.38
CA PHE A 324 -1.79 -11.29 -11.13
C PHE A 324 -3.31 -11.16 -11.29
N LEU A 325 -3.83 -11.13 -12.53
CA LEU A 325 -5.26 -10.92 -12.77
C LEU A 325 -6.17 -11.97 -12.10
N ASN A 326 -5.67 -13.18 -11.89
CA ASN A 326 -6.40 -14.24 -11.17
C ASN A 326 -6.55 -13.94 -9.66
N GLN A 327 -5.84 -12.95 -9.13
CA GLN A 327 -5.91 -12.52 -7.73
C GLN A 327 -6.91 -11.35 -7.53
N VAL A 328 -7.55 -10.88 -8.58
CA VAL A 328 -8.60 -9.86 -8.48
C VAL A 328 -9.86 -10.51 -7.91
N MET A 329 -10.24 -10.13 -6.68
CA MET A 329 -11.47 -10.59 -6.04
C MET A 329 -12.73 -10.03 -6.72
N SER A 330 -13.89 -10.67 -6.52
CA SER A 330 -15.18 -10.06 -6.87
C SER A 330 -15.41 -8.77 -6.06
N GLU A 331 -16.39 -7.94 -6.45
CA GLU A 331 -16.72 -6.72 -5.70
C GLU A 331 -17.16 -7.03 -4.26
N GLU A 332 -17.93 -8.10 -4.09
CA GLU A 332 -18.42 -8.56 -2.81
C GLU A 332 -17.26 -9.06 -1.93
N ASN A 333 -16.40 -9.92 -2.47
CA ASN A 333 -15.25 -10.47 -1.74
C ASN A 333 -14.24 -9.38 -1.35
N GLU A 334 -13.94 -8.43 -2.25
CA GLU A 334 -13.06 -7.30 -1.94
C GLU A 334 -13.64 -6.42 -0.82
N ARG A 335 -14.97 -6.24 -0.78
CA ARG A 335 -15.65 -5.51 0.30
C ARG A 335 -15.55 -6.23 1.64
N LEU A 336 -15.70 -7.56 1.66
CA LEU A 336 -15.48 -8.36 2.88
C LEU A 336 -14.02 -8.28 3.32
N ALA A 337 -13.08 -8.29 2.38
CA ALA A 337 -11.66 -8.10 2.66
C ALA A 337 -11.38 -6.74 3.30
N TYR A 338 -11.93 -5.65 2.77
CA TYR A 338 -11.81 -4.33 3.39
C TYR A 338 -12.48 -4.26 4.75
N CYS A 339 -13.63 -4.91 4.94
CA CYS A 339 -14.26 -5.00 6.26
C CYS A 339 -13.34 -5.69 7.28
N TYR A 340 -12.67 -6.76 6.91
CA TYR A 340 -11.68 -7.39 7.78
C TYR A 340 -10.45 -6.50 8.02
N ILE A 341 -9.86 -5.95 6.96
CA ILE A 341 -8.63 -5.14 7.05
C ILE A 341 -8.85 -3.87 7.87
N LEU A 342 -9.96 -3.16 7.65
CA LEU A 342 -10.32 -1.94 8.38
C LEU A 342 -10.91 -2.26 9.77
N GLY A 343 -11.46 -3.46 9.95
CA GLY A 343 -12.03 -3.91 11.21
C GLY A 343 -10.99 -4.39 12.22
N ARG A 344 -9.88 -5.02 11.81
CA ARG A 344 -8.87 -5.58 12.72
C ARG A 344 -7.99 -4.52 13.40
N ASP A 345 -7.22 -4.93 14.41
CA ASP A 345 -6.39 -4.06 15.25
C ASP A 345 -4.92 -3.91 14.79
N GLY A 346 -4.57 -4.36 13.60
CA GLY A 346 -3.17 -4.38 13.18
C GLY A 346 -2.91 -3.98 11.75
N GLY A 347 -1.72 -3.44 11.53
CA GLY A 347 -1.27 -2.92 10.25
C GLY A 347 -1.81 -1.52 9.93
N VAL A 348 -1.30 -0.93 8.87
CA VAL A 348 -1.77 0.34 8.29
C VAL A 348 -2.55 0.01 7.03
N PRO A 349 -3.88 0.21 7.00
CA PRO A 349 -4.69 -0.09 5.85
C PRO A 349 -4.39 0.83 4.67
N LEU A 350 -4.32 0.25 3.47
CA LEU A 350 -4.20 0.96 2.21
C LEU A 350 -5.43 0.69 1.36
N VAL A 351 -6.07 1.75 0.89
CA VAL A 351 -7.21 1.71 -0.02
C VAL A 351 -6.77 2.13 -1.40
N TYR A 352 -6.97 1.26 -2.38
CA TYR A 352 -6.59 1.50 -3.77
C TYR A 352 -7.67 2.24 -4.55
N THR A 353 -7.26 3.19 -5.39
CA THR A 353 -8.08 3.84 -6.40
C THR A 353 -7.24 4.19 -7.62
N ASP A 354 -7.84 4.17 -8.80
CA ASP A 354 -7.18 4.50 -10.07
C ASP A 354 -8.04 5.37 -10.99
N LEU A 355 -7.53 5.65 -12.18
CA LEU A 355 -8.24 6.36 -13.24
C LEU A 355 -8.59 5.44 -14.43
N ASP A 356 -9.02 4.22 -14.15
CA ASP A 356 -9.35 3.18 -15.15
C ASP A 356 -8.10 2.63 -15.86
N THR A 357 -6.99 2.52 -15.16
CA THR A 357 -5.71 2.06 -15.74
C THR A 357 -5.76 0.60 -16.18
N SER A 358 -6.52 -0.25 -15.48
CA SER A 358 -6.67 -1.66 -15.79
C SER A 358 -7.76 -1.96 -16.84
N GLY A 359 -8.69 -1.05 -17.08
CA GLY A 359 -9.86 -1.27 -17.93
C GLY A 359 -10.92 -2.20 -17.31
N ILE A 360 -10.73 -2.71 -16.09
CA ILE A 360 -11.69 -3.59 -15.41
C ILE A 360 -12.92 -2.79 -15.00
N LYS A 361 -14.10 -3.36 -15.27
CA LYS A 361 -15.39 -2.72 -14.96
C LYS A 361 -16.07 -3.41 -13.78
N ASN A 362 -16.82 -2.62 -13.01
CA ASN A 362 -17.68 -3.11 -11.96
C ASN A 362 -19.03 -3.63 -12.53
N SER A 363 -19.89 -4.17 -11.68
CA SER A 363 -21.22 -4.70 -12.02
C SER A 363 -22.14 -3.69 -12.72
N ARG A 364 -21.84 -2.37 -12.56
CA ARG A 364 -22.57 -1.25 -13.22
C ARG A 364 -21.88 -0.78 -14.50
N SER A 365 -20.91 -1.52 -15.04
CA SER A 365 -20.12 -1.19 -16.25
C SER A 365 -19.31 0.12 -16.14
N LYS A 366 -19.01 0.57 -14.91
CA LYS A 366 -18.11 1.69 -14.64
C LYS A 366 -16.70 1.18 -14.34
N PRO A 367 -15.63 2.00 -14.51
CA PRO A 367 -14.31 1.66 -14.02
C PRO A 367 -14.36 1.26 -12.55
N ARG A 368 -13.77 0.10 -12.22
CA ARG A 368 -14.03 -0.56 -10.94
C ARG A 368 -13.56 0.26 -9.73
N TRP A 369 -12.37 0.85 -9.80
CA TRP A 369 -11.76 1.55 -8.68
C TRP A 369 -11.75 3.07 -8.81
N TYR A 370 -12.38 3.64 -9.87
CA TYR A 370 -12.35 5.08 -10.15
C TYR A 370 -12.92 5.94 -9.01
N ASP A 371 -14.02 5.50 -8.43
CA ASP A 371 -14.70 6.16 -7.33
C ASP A 371 -14.56 5.42 -5.98
N ALA A 372 -13.72 4.38 -5.90
CA ALA A 372 -13.58 3.54 -4.70
C ALA A 372 -13.21 4.38 -3.45
N TRP A 373 -12.35 5.37 -3.62
CA TRP A 373 -11.92 6.25 -2.54
C TRP A 373 -13.05 7.07 -1.90
N ASN A 374 -14.16 7.24 -2.61
CA ASN A 374 -15.32 8.04 -2.18
C ASN A 374 -16.59 7.18 -2.02
N ASP A 375 -16.45 5.86 -1.96
CA ASP A 375 -17.57 4.96 -1.67
C ASP A 375 -18.05 5.18 -0.23
N PRO A 376 -19.35 5.50 0.01
CA PRO A 376 -19.83 5.80 1.37
C PRO A 376 -19.68 4.65 2.36
N ILE A 377 -19.81 3.40 1.91
CA ILE A 377 -19.65 2.23 2.78
C ILE A 377 -18.20 2.11 3.21
N LEU A 378 -17.28 2.27 2.27
CA LEU A 378 -15.85 2.23 2.55
C LEU A 378 -15.42 3.39 3.45
N ALA A 379 -15.93 4.61 3.21
CA ALA A 379 -15.68 5.76 4.08
C ALA A 379 -16.14 5.50 5.53
N ASN A 380 -17.31 4.90 5.71
CA ASN A 380 -17.79 4.50 7.03
C ASN A 380 -16.89 3.43 7.69
N MET A 381 -16.38 2.45 6.93
CA MET A 381 -15.41 1.48 7.45
C MET A 381 -14.11 2.16 7.88
N ILE A 382 -13.66 3.18 7.16
CA ILE A 382 -12.49 3.99 7.51
C ILE A 382 -12.75 4.79 8.80
N HIS A 383 -13.92 5.38 8.95
CA HIS A 383 -14.32 6.07 10.19
C HIS A 383 -14.38 5.12 11.36
N PHE A 384 -14.93 3.91 11.20
CA PHE A 384 -14.89 2.87 12.22
C PHE A 384 -13.44 2.56 12.61
N HIS A 385 -12.57 2.31 11.64
CA HIS A 385 -11.15 2.04 11.88
C HIS A 385 -10.48 3.14 12.70
N ASN A 386 -10.70 4.40 12.32
CA ASN A 386 -10.14 5.56 13.00
C ASN A 386 -10.67 5.70 14.44
N THR A 387 -11.97 5.45 14.66
CA THR A 387 -12.61 5.49 15.98
C THR A 387 -12.07 4.38 16.89
N MET A 388 -11.86 3.18 16.34
CA MET A 388 -11.34 2.02 17.06
C MET A 388 -9.81 1.94 17.09
N HIS A 389 -9.12 3.01 16.71
CA HIS A 389 -7.65 3.01 16.70
C HIS A 389 -7.08 2.68 18.08
N CYS A 390 -6.06 1.83 18.13
CA CYS A 390 -5.44 1.31 19.37
C CYS A 390 -6.35 0.45 20.25
N GLN A 391 -7.60 0.18 19.87
CA GLN A 391 -8.44 -0.76 20.60
C GLN A 391 -8.09 -2.21 20.21
N PRO A 392 -7.91 -3.13 21.17
CA PRO A 392 -7.55 -4.51 20.87
C PRO A 392 -8.69 -5.27 20.20
N MET A 393 -8.35 -6.22 19.34
CA MET A 393 -9.28 -7.16 18.75
C MET A 393 -9.45 -8.39 19.67
N ALA A 394 -10.68 -8.83 19.89
CA ALA A 394 -10.98 -10.09 20.57
C ALA A 394 -12.04 -10.88 19.78
N ILE A 395 -11.77 -12.17 19.54
CA ILE A 395 -12.70 -13.03 18.81
C ILE A 395 -13.89 -13.38 19.69
N ILE A 396 -15.10 -13.15 19.19
CA ILE A 396 -16.35 -13.50 19.85
C ILE A 396 -16.89 -14.84 19.27
N GLU A 397 -16.94 -14.96 17.94
CA GLU A 397 -17.43 -16.15 17.26
C GLU A 397 -16.62 -16.42 16.01
N GLN A 398 -16.39 -17.68 15.70
CA GLN A 398 -15.71 -18.11 14.48
C GLN A 398 -16.25 -19.47 14.02
N THR A 399 -16.71 -19.51 12.79
CA THR A 399 -17.11 -20.75 12.08
C THR A 399 -16.35 -20.85 10.74
N GLN A 400 -16.76 -21.77 9.88
CA GLN A 400 -16.25 -21.82 8.49
C GLN A 400 -16.51 -20.50 7.74
N ASP A 401 -17.71 -19.93 7.91
CA ASP A 401 -18.21 -18.82 7.09
C ASP A 401 -18.45 -17.52 7.87
N LEU A 402 -18.53 -17.57 9.20
CA LEU A 402 -18.81 -16.42 10.06
C LEU A 402 -17.59 -16.08 10.93
N LEU A 403 -17.26 -14.81 10.99
CA LEU A 403 -16.30 -14.27 11.95
C LEU A 403 -16.95 -13.06 12.65
N VAL A 404 -16.98 -13.09 13.98
CA VAL A 404 -17.41 -11.95 14.80
C VAL A 404 -16.31 -11.64 15.80
N PHE A 405 -15.89 -10.38 15.88
CA PHE A 405 -14.90 -9.94 16.84
C PHE A 405 -15.21 -8.53 17.37
N SER A 406 -14.74 -8.24 18.57
CA SER A 406 -14.82 -6.91 19.15
C SER A 406 -13.56 -6.09 18.86
N ARG A 407 -13.73 -4.77 18.97
CA ARG A 407 -12.66 -3.78 19.03
C ARG A 407 -12.82 -2.98 20.32
N GLY A 408 -12.02 -3.34 21.33
CA GLY A 408 -12.24 -2.85 22.68
C GLY A 408 -13.63 -3.18 23.19
N GLU A 409 -14.21 -2.24 23.92
CA GLU A 409 -15.56 -2.38 24.52
C GLU A 409 -16.68 -1.82 23.64
N HIS A 410 -16.34 -1.02 22.63
CA HIS A 410 -17.31 -0.20 21.89
C HIS A 410 -17.49 -0.58 20.41
N GLY A 411 -16.66 -1.44 19.87
CA GLY A 411 -16.72 -1.82 18.45
C GLY A 411 -17.01 -3.31 18.28
N ILE A 412 -17.85 -3.64 17.28
CA ILE A 412 -18.05 -5.03 16.82
C ILE A 412 -17.94 -5.06 15.32
N VAL A 413 -17.28 -6.09 14.80
CA VAL A 413 -17.22 -6.42 13.40
C VAL A 413 -17.76 -7.83 13.20
N ALA A 414 -18.70 -8.01 12.26
CA ALA A 414 -19.26 -9.28 11.88
C ALA A 414 -19.19 -9.48 10.38
N ILE A 415 -18.64 -10.60 9.94
CA ILE A 415 -18.42 -10.93 8.53
C ILE A 415 -19.01 -12.31 8.23
N ASN A 416 -19.99 -12.36 7.35
CA ASN A 416 -20.56 -13.59 6.80
C ASN A 416 -20.11 -13.75 5.34
N LYS A 417 -19.12 -14.61 5.07
CA LYS A 417 -18.71 -14.93 3.69
C LYS A 417 -19.59 -16.01 3.04
N GLY A 418 -20.43 -16.66 3.85
CA GLY A 418 -21.26 -17.78 3.40
C GLY A 418 -22.34 -17.38 2.39
N LYS A 419 -22.81 -18.37 1.66
CA LYS A 419 -23.89 -18.23 0.65
C LYS A 419 -25.29 -18.22 1.23
N LYS A 420 -25.43 -18.24 2.57
CA LYS A 420 -26.70 -18.21 3.29
C LYS A 420 -26.69 -17.06 4.29
N ALA A 421 -27.88 -16.49 4.52
CA ALA A 421 -28.06 -15.53 5.61
C ALA A 421 -27.83 -16.20 6.97
N VAL A 422 -27.28 -15.44 7.93
CA VAL A 422 -27.02 -15.84 9.31
C VAL A 422 -27.73 -14.88 10.24
N SER A 423 -28.40 -15.42 11.26
CA SER A 423 -28.86 -14.66 12.44
C SER A 423 -27.92 -14.95 13.59
N TYR A 424 -27.27 -13.92 14.10
CA TYR A 424 -26.30 -14.05 15.19
C TYR A 424 -26.76 -13.24 16.41
N GLU A 425 -26.84 -13.90 17.57
CA GLU A 425 -27.18 -13.25 18.86
C GLU A 425 -25.91 -12.64 19.45
N LEU A 426 -25.85 -11.32 19.56
CA LEU A 426 -24.74 -10.62 20.18
C LEU A 426 -24.70 -10.95 21.68
N PRO A 427 -23.50 -11.12 22.30
CA PRO A 427 -23.38 -11.25 23.73
C PRO A 427 -23.99 -10.03 24.46
N ILE A 428 -24.63 -10.26 25.62
CA ILE A 428 -25.39 -9.23 26.31
C ILE A 428 -24.54 -8.02 26.72
N GLU A 429 -23.26 -8.24 26.99
CA GLU A 429 -22.27 -7.21 27.30
C GLU A 429 -22.13 -6.16 26.20
N TYR A 430 -22.35 -6.53 24.94
CA TYR A 430 -22.29 -5.62 23.79
C TYR A 430 -23.64 -4.99 23.44
N SER A 431 -24.73 -5.44 24.05
CA SER A 431 -26.08 -4.97 23.78
C SER A 431 -26.69 -4.13 24.92
N GLN A 432 -26.07 -4.15 26.10
CA GLN A 432 -26.60 -3.51 27.32
C GLN A 432 -25.63 -2.57 28.03
N GLN A 433 -24.41 -2.37 27.53
CA GLN A 433 -23.46 -1.48 28.19
C GLN A 433 -24.00 -0.04 28.20
N ASN A 434 -24.37 0.42 29.41
CA ASN A 434 -24.62 1.81 29.80
C ASN A 434 -25.74 2.56 29.07
N HIS A 435 -26.84 1.93 28.65
CA HIS A 435 -27.92 2.61 27.90
C HIS A 435 -27.46 3.29 26.60
N ALA A 436 -26.26 3.00 26.14
CA ALA A 436 -25.82 3.45 24.84
C ALA A 436 -26.53 2.59 23.77
N GLU A 437 -27.49 3.18 23.10
CA GLU A 437 -28.00 2.64 21.84
C GLU A 437 -26.81 2.40 20.92
N ILE A 438 -26.78 1.29 20.19
CA ILE A 438 -25.83 1.11 19.08
C ILE A 438 -26.09 2.26 18.13
N ASN A 439 -25.19 3.25 18.14
CA ASN A 439 -25.46 4.54 17.53
C ASN A 439 -25.24 4.53 16.03
N GLU A 440 -24.48 3.57 15.52
CA GLU A 440 -24.17 3.54 14.11
C GLU A 440 -23.95 2.10 13.60
N ILE A 441 -24.73 1.71 12.60
CA ILE A 441 -24.51 0.50 11.83
C ILE A 441 -23.94 0.95 10.50
N ILE A 442 -22.74 0.51 10.17
CA ILE A 442 -22.25 0.59 8.82
C ILE A 442 -23.00 -0.46 8.02
N ASN A 443 -24.09 -0.02 7.44
CA ASN A 443 -25.09 -0.88 6.88
C ASN A 443 -24.68 -1.30 5.45
N MET A 444 -24.28 -2.57 5.32
CA MET A 444 -24.36 -3.24 4.02
C MET A 444 -25.82 -3.55 3.71
N GLU A 445 -26.22 -3.45 2.46
CA GLU A 445 -27.58 -3.68 2.00
C GLU A 445 -28.18 -4.97 2.60
N GLY A 446 -29.28 -4.84 3.32
CA GLY A 446 -29.99 -5.95 3.94
C GLY A 446 -29.53 -6.40 5.32
N VAL A 447 -28.46 -5.83 5.89
CA VAL A 447 -28.07 -6.08 7.31
C VAL A 447 -29.08 -5.41 8.22
N GLN A 448 -29.52 -6.13 9.27
CA GLN A 448 -30.48 -5.62 10.26
C GLN A 448 -30.02 -5.97 11.69
N LEU A 449 -30.20 -5.02 12.59
CA LEU A 449 -30.05 -5.23 14.02
C LEU A 449 -31.45 -5.23 14.65
N LEU A 450 -31.86 -6.36 15.20
CA LEU A 450 -33.15 -6.52 15.85
C LEU A 450 -32.98 -6.44 17.38
N PRO A 451 -33.91 -5.81 18.11
CA PRO A 451 -33.86 -5.79 19.58
C PRO A 451 -33.93 -7.21 20.12
N PRO A 452 -33.42 -7.46 21.35
CA PRO A 452 -33.56 -8.75 22.00
C PRO A 452 -35.03 -9.12 22.21
N SER A 453 -35.34 -10.41 22.18
CA SER A 453 -36.69 -10.89 22.46
C SER A 453 -37.11 -10.53 23.91
N LEU A 454 -38.38 -10.14 24.12
CA LEU A 454 -38.92 -9.81 25.44
C LEU A 454 -38.72 -10.99 26.42
N GLY A 455 -37.95 -10.74 27.50
CA GLY A 455 -37.63 -11.75 28.50
C GLY A 455 -36.45 -12.67 28.17
N SER A 456 -35.72 -12.38 27.14
CA SER A 456 -34.48 -13.10 26.78
C SER A 456 -33.30 -12.59 27.62
N GLU A 457 -32.44 -13.51 28.06
CA GLU A 457 -31.13 -13.19 28.66
C GLU A 457 -30.06 -12.93 27.57
N THR A 458 -30.48 -12.89 26.28
CA THR A 458 -29.59 -12.69 25.13
C THR A 458 -29.64 -11.23 24.66
N GLY A 459 -28.59 -10.82 23.96
CA GLY A 459 -28.45 -9.48 23.39
C GLY A 459 -29.26 -9.26 22.09
N ALA A 460 -28.95 -8.19 21.41
CA ALA A 460 -29.55 -7.88 20.08
C ALA A 460 -29.21 -8.96 19.05
N ILE A 461 -30.09 -9.16 18.08
CA ILE A 461 -29.91 -10.13 16.99
C ILE A 461 -29.43 -9.41 15.74
N LEU A 462 -28.25 -9.76 15.28
CA LEU A 462 -27.69 -9.28 14.03
C LEU A 462 -28.06 -10.25 12.89
N GLN A 463 -28.81 -9.73 11.91
CA GLN A 463 -29.13 -10.48 10.69
C GLN A 463 -28.17 -10.08 9.57
N LEU A 464 -27.34 -11.04 9.13
CA LEU A 464 -26.36 -10.87 8.06
C LEU A 464 -26.82 -11.64 6.83
N PRO A 465 -27.15 -10.98 5.73
CA PRO A 465 -27.34 -11.64 4.43
C PRO A 465 -26.14 -12.51 4.02
N ALA A 466 -26.29 -13.30 2.97
CA ALA A 466 -25.16 -13.98 2.33
C ALA A 466 -24.13 -12.95 1.85
N GLN A 467 -22.85 -13.25 2.01
CA GLN A 467 -21.73 -12.40 1.55
C GLN A 467 -21.86 -10.94 2.01
N SER A 468 -22.12 -10.75 3.31
CA SER A 468 -22.28 -9.42 3.90
C SER A 468 -21.42 -9.24 5.16
N CYS A 469 -21.27 -8.00 5.56
CA CYS A 469 -20.59 -7.67 6.81
C CYS A 469 -21.27 -6.48 7.51
N ALA A 470 -20.97 -6.30 8.79
CA ALA A 470 -21.40 -5.17 9.60
C ALA A 470 -20.28 -4.70 10.51
N MET A 471 -20.23 -3.40 10.74
CA MET A 471 -19.46 -2.78 11.82
C MET A 471 -20.42 -1.99 12.70
N LEU A 472 -20.33 -2.18 14.00
CA LEU A 472 -21.21 -1.57 14.99
C LEU A 472 -20.37 -0.77 15.97
N VAL A 473 -20.85 0.41 16.35
CA VAL A 473 -20.25 1.27 17.39
C VAL A 473 -21.30 1.56 18.45
N SER A 474 -20.97 1.35 19.73
CA SER A 474 -21.80 1.67 20.88
C SER A 474 -21.38 2.96 21.56
#